data_b1139729c7d8212a7e916b536d1ec625
#
_entry.id   b1139729c7d8212a7e916b536d1ec625
#
_cell.length_a   1.000
_cell.length_b   1.000
_cell.length_c   1.000
_cell.angle_alpha   90.00
_cell.angle_beta   90.00
_cell.angle_gamma   90.00
#
_symmetry.space_group_name_H-M   'P 1'
#
loop_
_entity.id
_entity.type
_entity.pdbx_description
1 polymer ?
#
loop_
_entity_poly.entity_id
_entity_poly.type
_entity_poly.pdbx_seq_one_letter_code
_entity_poly.pdbx_strand_id
1 'polypeptide(L)'
;MPALNPTKRAVARAVTDWNTAHGVGTIVNYRHDNGTHTLHRTKSTARVTVQHLAVIELTTLHVPVNLFDVTAVRDQENPRP
;
A
#
# COMPACT_ATOMS: atom_id res chain seq x y z
N MET A 1 17.53 6.15 -17.87
CA MET A 1 16.99 7.03 -16.84
C MET A 1 16.72 6.28 -15.57
N PRO A 2 17.33 6.67 -14.52
CA PRO A 2 17.07 5.95 -13.29
C PRO A 2 15.64 6.20 -12.82
N ALA A 3 15.15 5.29 -12.05
CA ALA A 3 13.86 5.48 -11.44
C ALA A 3 13.90 6.68 -10.53
N LEU A 4 12.86 7.47 -10.55
CA LEU A 4 12.82 8.64 -9.71
C LEU A 4 12.20 8.27 -8.37
N ASN A 5 12.82 8.72 -7.32
CA ASN A 5 12.25 8.57 -6.01
C ASN A 5 11.09 9.54 -5.87
N PRO A 6 10.01 9.15 -5.23
CA PRO A 6 8.92 10.08 -4.98
C PRO A 6 9.40 11.25 -4.13
N THR A 7 8.89 12.42 -4.41
CA THR A 7 9.19 13.57 -3.57
C THR A 7 8.51 13.40 -2.21
N LYS A 8 8.97 14.18 -1.21
CA LYS A 8 8.34 14.14 0.10
C LYS A 8 6.87 14.47 0.02
N ARG A 9 6.49 15.42 -0.85
CA ARG A 9 5.10 15.78 -1.03
C ARG A 9 4.30 14.63 -1.62
N ALA A 10 4.87 13.94 -2.61
CA ALA A 10 4.18 12.81 -3.23
C ALA A 10 3.99 11.66 -2.24
N VAL A 11 5.00 11.42 -1.38
CA VAL A 11 4.90 10.39 -0.36
C VAL A 11 3.80 10.73 0.64
N ALA A 12 3.78 11.97 1.13
CA ALA A 12 2.76 12.38 2.09
C ALA A 12 1.38 12.31 1.47
N ARG A 13 1.25 12.70 0.21
CA ARG A 13 -0.03 12.65 -0.48
C ARG A 13 -0.51 11.23 -0.67
N ALA A 14 0.41 10.32 -1.03
CA ALA A 14 0.03 8.91 -1.21
C ALA A 14 -0.51 8.33 0.09
N VAL A 15 0.09 8.66 1.22
CA VAL A 15 -0.38 8.19 2.52
C VAL A 15 -1.75 8.78 2.83
N THR A 16 -1.93 10.07 2.63
CA THR A 16 -3.22 10.71 2.89
C THR A 16 -4.30 10.13 1.99
N ASP A 17 -4.01 9.97 0.71
CA ASP A 17 -4.99 9.43 -0.24
C ASP A 17 -5.36 8.01 0.11
N TRP A 18 -4.38 7.19 0.47
CA TRP A 18 -4.66 5.81 0.87
C TRP A 18 -5.58 5.77 2.09
N ASN A 19 -5.23 6.53 3.12
CA ASN A 19 -5.99 6.49 4.36
C ASN A 19 -7.39 7.07 4.20
N THR A 20 -7.57 7.98 3.27
CA THR A 20 -8.89 8.53 2.98
C THR A 20 -9.76 7.50 2.25
N ALA A 21 -9.16 6.73 1.36
CA ALA A 21 -9.90 5.80 0.51
C ALA A 21 -10.09 4.42 1.12
N HIS A 22 -9.20 4.00 2.03
CA HIS A 22 -9.17 2.60 2.48
C HIS A 22 -8.97 2.53 3.98
N GLY A 23 -9.81 1.76 4.66
CA GLY A 23 -9.66 1.52 6.09
C GLY A 23 -8.77 0.32 6.36
N VAL A 24 -8.46 0.11 7.64
CA VAL A 24 -7.76 -1.09 8.09
C VAL A 24 -8.64 -2.29 7.77
N GLY A 25 -8.03 -3.36 7.27
CA GLY A 25 -8.75 -4.56 6.84
C GLY A 25 -9.02 -4.61 5.35
N THR A 26 -8.57 -3.62 4.59
CA THR A 26 -8.74 -3.62 3.14
C THR A 26 -7.94 -4.75 2.53
N ILE A 27 -8.54 -5.48 1.59
CA ILE A 27 -7.83 -6.53 0.86
C ILE A 27 -6.95 -5.88 -0.17
N VAL A 28 -5.69 -6.28 -0.19
CA VAL A 28 -4.70 -5.68 -1.07
C VAL A 28 -3.90 -6.75 -1.80
N ASN A 29 -3.34 -6.34 -2.92
CA ASN A 29 -2.38 -7.12 -3.69
C ASN A 29 -1.02 -6.47 -3.45
N TYR A 30 -0.06 -7.23 -2.94
CA TYR A 30 1.29 -6.74 -2.69
C TYR A 30 2.23 -7.34 -3.71
N ARG A 31 2.96 -6.47 -4.39
CA ARG A 31 3.96 -6.90 -5.38
C ARG A 31 5.31 -7.02 -4.70
N HIS A 32 5.87 -8.23 -4.75
CA HIS A 32 7.20 -8.50 -4.19
C HIS A 32 8.29 -8.07 -5.16
N ASP A 33 9.50 -7.97 -4.64
CA ASP A 33 10.64 -7.53 -5.46
C ASP A 33 10.88 -8.42 -6.66
N ASN A 34 10.56 -9.70 -6.56
CA ASN A 34 10.79 -10.62 -7.68
C ASN A 34 9.63 -10.61 -8.67
N GLY A 35 8.67 -9.70 -8.50
CA GLY A 35 7.55 -9.59 -9.43
C GLY A 35 6.35 -10.43 -9.10
N THR A 36 6.42 -11.29 -8.09
CA THR A 36 5.25 -12.07 -7.69
C THR A 36 4.30 -11.20 -6.87
N HIS A 37 3.04 -11.64 -6.81
CA HIS A 37 1.99 -10.92 -6.08
C HIS A 37 1.35 -11.84 -5.06
N THR A 38 1.03 -11.29 -3.88
CA THR A 38 0.29 -12.04 -2.87
C THR A 38 -0.80 -11.15 -2.31
N LEU A 39 -1.87 -11.80 -1.84
CA LEU A 39 -3.00 -11.08 -1.28
C LEU A 39 -2.88 -11.01 0.23
N HIS A 40 -3.22 -9.88 0.79
CA HIS A 40 -3.18 -9.65 2.23
C HIS A 40 -4.32 -8.71 2.61
N ARG A 41 -4.46 -8.45 3.88
CA ARG A 41 -5.30 -7.35 4.36
C ARG A 41 -4.40 -6.35 5.05
N THR A 42 -4.77 -5.09 5.01
CA THR A 42 -4.02 -4.09 5.76
C THR A 42 -4.30 -4.29 7.25
N LYS A 43 -3.27 -4.17 8.08
CA LYS A 43 -3.44 -4.25 9.52
C LYS A 43 -3.08 -2.95 10.21
N SER A 44 -2.76 -1.91 9.45
CA SER A 44 -2.54 -0.57 9.98
C SER A 44 -2.95 0.44 8.94
N THR A 45 -3.01 1.70 9.34
CA THR A 45 -3.08 2.79 8.37
C THR A 45 -1.71 2.95 7.72
N ALA A 46 -1.67 3.63 6.58
CA ALA A 46 -0.39 3.99 5.96
C ALA A 46 0.22 5.14 6.74
N ARG A 47 1.55 5.22 6.70
CA ARG A 47 2.25 6.30 7.39
C ARG A 47 3.53 6.65 6.65
N VAL A 48 4.07 7.80 6.99
CA VAL A 48 5.36 8.27 6.46
C VAL A 48 6.40 8.03 7.53
N THR A 49 7.50 7.39 7.16
CA THR A 49 8.60 7.13 8.10
C THR A 49 9.49 8.35 8.24
N VAL A 50 10.43 8.28 9.18
CA VAL A 50 11.39 9.37 9.36
C VAL A 50 12.27 9.56 8.14
N GLN A 51 12.44 8.53 7.31
CA GLN A 51 13.17 8.65 6.06
C GLN A 51 12.27 9.11 4.90
N HIS A 52 11.06 9.52 5.19
CA HIS A 52 10.10 9.99 4.19
C HIS A 52 9.69 8.89 3.20
N LEU A 53 9.52 7.68 3.72
CA LEU A 53 9.01 6.56 2.94
C LEU A 53 7.57 6.31 3.32
N ALA A 54 6.73 6.00 2.32
CA ALA A 54 5.35 5.62 2.57
C ALA A 54 5.31 4.13 2.84
N VAL A 55 4.79 3.72 3.99
CA VAL A 55 4.76 2.31 4.38
C VAL A 55 3.40 1.97 4.98
N ILE A 56 3.11 0.67 4.96
CA ILE A 56 1.88 0.16 5.54
C ILE A 56 2.15 -1.27 6.01
N GLU A 57 1.43 -1.71 7.03
CA GLU A 57 1.59 -3.07 7.54
C GLU A 57 0.50 -3.95 6.98
N LEU A 58 0.88 -5.16 6.60
CA LEU A 58 -0.04 -6.14 6.04
C LEU A 58 -0.06 -7.39 6.90
N THR A 59 -1.20 -8.08 6.89
CA THR A 59 -1.32 -9.36 7.61
C THR A 59 -0.32 -10.35 7.06
N THR A 60 0.15 -11.23 7.92
CA THR A 60 1.13 -12.29 7.66
C THR A 60 2.52 -11.80 7.33
N LEU A 61 2.74 -10.50 7.22
CA LEU A 61 4.08 -9.94 7.05
C LEU A 61 4.50 -9.27 8.35
N HIS A 62 5.78 -9.46 8.70
CA HIS A 62 6.26 -9.01 10.00
C HIS A 62 6.86 -7.62 9.97
N VAL A 63 7.06 -7.06 8.79
CA VAL A 63 7.64 -5.72 8.65
C VAL A 63 6.76 -4.89 7.74
N PRO A 64 6.78 -3.57 7.90
CA PRO A 64 6.04 -2.71 6.98
C PRO A 64 6.59 -2.83 5.57
N VAL A 65 5.71 -2.61 4.59
CA VAL A 65 6.09 -2.68 3.19
C VAL A 65 5.85 -1.33 2.54
N ASN A 66 6.45 -1.13 1.37
CA ASN A 66 6.33 0.11 0.63
C ASN A 66 4.91 0.23 0.10
N LEU A 67 4.27 1.36 0.42
CA LEU A 67 2.88 1.58 0.01
C LEU A 67 2.73 1.57 -1.51
N PHE A 68 3.75 1.98 -2.24
CA PHE A 68 3.68 2.02 -3.70
C PHE A 68 3.67 0.63 -4.34
N ASP A 69 3.95 -0.42 -3.58
CA ASP A 69 3.85 -1.79 -4.06
C ASP A 69 2.51 -2.44 -3.67
N VAL A 70 1.60 -1.69 -3.07
CA VAL A 70 0.33 -2.22 -2.57
C VAL A 70 -0.79 -1.60 -3.38
N THR A 71 -1.69 -2.44 -3.86
CA THR A 71 -2.85 -2.00 -4.62
C THR A 71 -4.10 -2.59 -3.99
N ALA A 72 -5.11 -1.76 -3.75
CA ALA A 72 -6.36 -2.26 -3.17
C ALA A 72 -7.08 -3.14 -4.18
N VAL A 73 -7.56 -4.27 -3.70
CA VAL A 73 -8.37 -5.16 -4.52
C VAL A 73 -9.81 -4.72 -4.40
N ARG A 74 -10.46 -4.59 -5.52
CA ARG A 74 -11.83 -4.09 -5.52
C ARG A 74 -12.78 -5.25 -5.65
N ASP A 75 -12.93 -5.95 -4.54
CA ASP A 75 -13.75 -7.14 -4.56
C ASP A 75 -15.20 -6.82 -4.83
N GLN A 76 -15.58 -5.59 -4.65
CA GLN A 76 -16.92 -5.21 -4.98
C GLN A 76 -17.14 -5.21 -6.45
N GLU A 77 -16.14 -5.44 -7.16
CA GLU A 77 -16.34 -5.58 -8.51
C GLU A 77 -17.03 -6.77 -8.91
N ASN A 78 -17.13 -7.64 -8.05
CA ASN A 78 -17.94 -8.69 -8.44
C ASN A 78 -19.26 -8.11 -8.56
N PRO A 79 -19.82 -8.31 -9.31
CA PRO A 79 -20.89 -7.54 -9.47
C PRO A 79 -22.07 -8.17 -9.01
N ARG A 80 -22.35 -7.97 -8.65
CA ARG A 80 -23.30 -8.26 -8.40
C ARG A 80 -24.05 -8.46 -9.04
N PRO A 81 -24.31 -8.89 -9.09
CA PRO A 81 -25.22 -8.98 -9.94
C PRO A 81 -26.04 -8.46 -9.69
#